data_4d3b005e647918845b3ae5336aa879cb
#
_entry.id   4d3b005e647918845b3ae5336aa879cb
#
_cell.length_a   1.000
_cell.length_b   1.000
_cell.length_c   1.000
_cell.angle_alpha   90.00
_cell.angle_beta   90.00
_cell.angle_gamma   90.00
#
_symmetry.space_group_name_H-M   'P 1'
#
loop_
_entity.id
_entity.type
_entity.pdbx_description
1 polymer ?
#
loop_
_entity_poly.entity_id
_entity_poly.type
_entity_poly.pdbx_seq_one_letter_code
_entity_poly.pdbx_strand_id
1 'polypeptide(L)'
;MAIDSGSLERRRNARVAVAIAVEVRDARGFSLHSTRDISTGGVFFDRAIPHSVGAQVELSFTLPGESRSIRCRGEVVNVPDAKEFGMGIRFLDLAPQDKATLEQFVNDGVEGTSA
;
A
#
# COMPACT_ATOMS: atom_id res chain seq x y z
N MET A 1 -21.83 0.96 -17.40
CA MET A 1 -21.01 0.26 -18.41
C MET A 1 -19.88 -0.47 -17.75
N ALA A 2 -19.84 -1.77 -17.96
CA ALA A 2 -18.82 -2.61 -17.33
C ALA A 2 -17.41 -2.24 -17.77
N ILE A 3 -17.24 -1.84 -19.00
CA ILE A 3 -15.94 -1.47 -19.54
C ILE A 3 -15.39 -0.25 -18.84
N ASP A 4 -16.24 0.75 -18.63
CA ASP A 4 -15.80 1.96 -17.96
C ASP A 4 -15.46 1.70 -16.51
N SER A 5 -16.22 0.85 -15.84
CA SER A 5 -15.95 0.46 -14.48
C SER A 5 -14.59 -0.23 -14.39
N GLY A 6 -14.29 -1.11 -15.33
CA GLY A 6 -13.02 -1.81 -15.34
C GLY A 6 -11.83 -0.85 -15.52
N SER A 7 -11.98 0.15 -16.37
CA SER A 7 -10.94 1.15 -16.58
C SER A 7 -10.72 1.98 -15.31
N LEU A 8 -11.80 2.38 -14.65
CA LEU A 8 -11.70 3.15 -13.43
C LEU A 8 -11.06 2.35 -12.32
N GLU A 9 -11.43 1.08 -12.20
CA GLU A 9 -10.81 0.20 -11.20
C GLU A 9 -9.33 0.04 -11.46
N ARG A 10 -8.95 -0.10 -12.72
CA ARG A 10 -7.55 -0.23 -13.08
C ARG A 10 -6.75 1.00 -12.67
N ARG A 11 -7.29 2.19 -12.87
CA ARG A 11 -6.64 3.42 -12.44
C ARG A 11 -6.52 3.51 -10.93
N ARG A 12 -7.60 3.19 -10.22
CA ARG A 12 -7.60 3.23 -8.77
C ARG A 12 -6.68 2.20 -8.17
N ASN A 13 -6.49 1.09 -8.88
CA ASN A 13 -5.65 0.01 -8.43
C ASN A 13 -4.27 0.01 -9.08
N ALA A 14 -3.93 1.12 -9.75
CA ALA A 14 -2.58 1.25 -10.31
C ALA A 14 -1.56 1.11 -9.19
N ARG A 15 -0.52 0.35 -9.45
CA ARG A 15 0.52 0.05 -8.48
C ARG A 15 1.87 0.49 -9.00
N VAL A 16 2.68 0.98 -8.08
CA VAL A 16 4.05 1.37 -8.39
C VAL A 16 4.97 0.39 -7.68
N ALA A 17 5.82 -0.27 -8.47
CA ALA A 17 6.82 -1.18 -7.93
C ALA A 17 7.92 -0.34 -7.31
N VAL A 18 7.95 -0.30 -6.00
CA VAL A 18 8.92 0.50 -5.27
C VAL A 18 9.12 -0.11 -3.88
N ALA A 19 10.36 -0.11 -3.42
CA ALA A 19 10.69 -0.60 -2.10
C ALA A 19 10.66 0.57 -1.13
N ILE A 20 9.70 0.56 -0.23
CA ILE A 20 9.54 1.57 0.80
C ILE A 20 9.51 0.86 2.14
N ALA A 21 10.28 1.35 3.10
CA ALA A 21 10.27 0.79 4.44
C ALA A 21 8.98 1.22 5.14
N VAL A 22 8.20 0.24 5.56
CA VAL A 22 6.95 0.48 6.27
C VAL A 22 7.05 -0.11 7.66
N GLU A 23 6.78 0.73 8.66
CA GLU A 23 6.67 0.27 10.04
C GLU A 23 5.25 -0.25 10.25
N VAL A 24 5.15 -1.49 10.65
CA VAL A 24 3.87 -2.14 10.96
C VAL A 24 3.83 -2.36 12.46
N ARG A 25 2.84 -1.75 13.12
CA ARG A 25 2.76 -1.77 14.57
C ARG A 25 1.46 -2.39 15.04
N ASP A 26 1.55 -3.20 16.08
CA ASP A 26 0.39 -3.74 16.77
C ASP A 26 0.61 -3.68 18.28
N ALA A 27 -0.27 -4.32 19.05
CA ALA A 27 -0.18 -4.28 20.52
C ALA A 27 1.08 -4.91 21.08
N ARG A 28 1.75 -5.77 20.32
CA ARG A 28 2.96 -6.46 20.78
C ARG A 28 4.23 -5.72 20.42
N GLY A 29 4.17 -4.72 19.57
CA GLY A 29 5.34 -3.99 19.16
C GLY A 29 5.26 -3.63 17.68
N PHE A 30 6.41 -3.48 17.04
CA PHE A 30 6.44 -3.14 15.64
C PHE A 30 7.51 -3.94 14.91
N SER A 31 7.37 -3.97 13.58
CA SER A 31 8.36 -4.56 12.70
C SER A 31 8.47 -3.70 11.44
N LEU A 32 9.60 -3.77 10.77
CA LEU A 32 9.84 -3.03 9.53
C LEU A 32 9.82 -4.00 8.37
N HIS A 33 9.12 -3.61 7.32
CA HIS A 33 9.01 -4.41 6.11
C HIS A 33 9.21 -3.52 4.89
N SER A 34 9.81 -4.08 3.85
CA SER A 34 9.98 -3.37 2.59
C SER A 34 8.86 -3.77 1.65
N THR A 35 8.23 -2.79 1.03
CA THR A 35 7.14 -3.06 0.08
C THR A 35 7.71 -3.61 -1.23
N ARG A 36 6.89 -4.41 -1.92
CA ARG A 36 7.11 -4.75 -3.32
C ARG A 36 6.46 -3.71 -4.20
N ASP A 37 5.26 -3.28 -3.85
CA ASP A 37 4.57 -2.23 -4.57
C ASP A 37 3.59 -1.50 -3.65
N ILE A 38 3.14 -0.34 -4.11
CA ILE A 38 2.21 0.50 -3.40
C ILE A 38 1.16 1.04 -4.37
N SER A 39 -0.06 1.21 -3.85
CA SER A 39 -1.14 1.83 -4.58
C SER A 39 -1.85 2.81 -3.66
N THR A 40 -2.88 3.49 -4.16
CA THR A 40 -3.68 4.38 -3.31
C THR A 40 -4.52 3.60 -2.30
N GLY A 41 -4.70 2.32 -2.52
CA GLY A 41 -5.52 1.48 -1.63
C GLY A 41 -4.73 0.70 -0.59
N GLY A 42 -3.43 0.53 -0.78
CA GLY A 42 -2.65 -0.26 0.15
C GLY A 42 -1.24 -0.57 -0.31
N VAL A 43 -0.58 -1.42 0.44
CA VAL A 43 0.79 -1.85 0.17
C VAL A 43 0.83 -3.37 0.05
N PHE A 44 1.78 -3.87 -0.73
CA PHE A 44 2.02 -5.29 -0.88
C PHE A 44 3.46 -5.60 -0.52
N PHE A 45 3.64 -6.62 0.31
CA PHE A 45 4.96 -7.07 0.75
C PHE A 45 5.28 -8.42 0.10
N ASP A 46 6.53 -8.62 -0.28
CA ASP A 46 6.97 -9.90 -0.85
C ASP A 46 6.93 -11.03 0.16
N ARG A 47 6.99 -10.69 1.42
CA ARG A 47 6.99 -11.69 2.49
C ARG A 47 5.83 -11.48 3.41
N ALA A 48 5.26 -12.57 3.90
CA ALA A 48 4.18 -12.50 4.87
C ALA A 48 4.66 -11.83 6.16
N ILE A 49 3.86 -10.92 6.66
CA ILE A 49 4.08 -10.38 7.98
C ILE A 49 3.32 -11.28 8.96
N PRO A 50 3.75 -11.34 10.22
CA PRO A 50 3.16 -12.30 11.16
C PRO A 50 1.81 -11.83 11.72
N HIS A 51 0.86 -11.66 10.82
CA HIS A 51 -0.49 -11.20 11.18
C HIS A 51 -1.53 -11.98 10.39
N SER A 52 -2.65 -12.24 11.01
CA SER A 52 -3.75 -12.95 10.35
C SER A 52 -4.53 -12.03 9.44
N VAL A 53 -5.10 -12.60 8.39
CA VAL A 53 -6.04 -11.86 7.53
C VAL A 53 -7.15 -11.29 8.39
N GLY A 54 -7.46 -10.01 8.17
CA GLY A 54 -8.46 -9.30 8.95
C GLY A 54 -7.89 -8.54 10.14
N ALA A 55 -6.64 -8.82 10.53
CA ALA A 55 -6.01 -8.10 11.62
C ALA A 55 -5.81 -6.64 11.25
N GLN A 56 -6.02 -5.75 12.22
CA GLN A 56 -5.77 -4.33 12.02
C GLN A 56 -4.43 -3.96 12.64
N VAL A 57 -3.68 -3.17 11.91
CA VAL A 57 -2.35 -2.73 12.32
C VAL A 57 -2.21 -1.24 12.06
N GLU A 58 -1.22 -0.61 12.66
CA GLU A 58 -0.88 0.77 12.37
C GLU A 58 0.31 0.80 11.43
N LEU A 59 0.24 1.65 10.43
CA LEU A 59 1.28 1.79 9.42
C LEU A 59 1.91 3.17 9.50
N SER A 60 3.22 3.21 9.29
CA SER A 60 3.95 4.47 9.18
C SER A 60 5.01 4.32 8.11
N PHE A 61 5.03 5.24 7.15
CA PHE A 61 6.02 5.22 6.08
C PHE A 61 6.19 6.61 5.49
N THR A 62 7.30 6.82 4.82
CA THR A 62 7.59 8.09 4.15
C THR A 62 7.85 7.80 2.68
N LEU A 63 7.12 8.47 1.81
CA LEU A 63 7.30 8.30 0.37
C LEU A 63 8.61 8.95 -0.08
N PRO A 64 9.28 8.38 -1.10
CA PRO A 64 10.48 9.00 -1.66
C PRO A 64 10.19 10.43 -2.11
N GLY A 65 11.07 11.34 -1.75
CA GLY A 65 10.92 12.75 -2.09
C GLY A 65 10.07 13.56 -1.12
N GLU A 66 9.41 12.90 -0.17
CA GLU A 66 8.62 13.57 0.84
C GLU A 66 9.36 13.59 2.17
N SER A 67 9.11 14.61 2.96
CA SER A 67 9.72 14.72 4.29
C SER A 67 8.76 14.30 5.39
N ARG A 68 7.47 14.24 5.08
CA ARG A 68 6.45 13.93 6.08
C ARG A 68 6.05 12.47 6.00
N SER A 69 5.95 11.84 7.17
CA SER A 69 5.50 10.46 7.26
C SER A 69 3.99 10.38 7.10
N ILE A 70 3.55 9.33 6.43
CA ILE A 70 2.14 8.97 6.34
C ILE A 70 1.88 7.94 7.44
N ARG A 71 0.84 8.18 8.24
CA ARG A 71 0.43 7.26 9.28
C ARG A 71 -1.06 6.96 9.11
N CYS A 72 -1.38 5.68 9.18
CA CYS A 72 -2.77 5.26 9.06
C CYS A 72 -2.93 3.87 9.64
N ARG A 73 -4.18 3.46 9.79
CA ARG A 73 -4.47 2.07 10.11
C ARG A 73 -4.61 1.29 8.81
N GLY A 74 -4.33 0.00 8.91
CA GLY A 74 -4.48 -0.90 7.78
C GLY A 74 -5.07 -2.21 8.22
N GLU A 75 -5.61 -2.94 7.26
CA GLU A 75 -6.16 -4.27 7.48
C GLU A 75 -5.40 -5.27 6.63
N VAL A 76 -4.95 -6.34 7.24
CA VAL A 76 -4.29 -7.42 6.52
C VAL A 76 -5.31 -8.11 5.65
N VAL A 77 -5.01 -8.21 4.34
CA VAL A 77 -5.93 -8.81 3.38
C VAL A 77 -5.28 -9.99 2.70
N ASN A 78 -6.12 -10.92 2.27
CA ASN A 78 -5.66 -12.08 1.54
C ASN A 78 -5.26 -11.69 0.11
N VAL A 79 -4.15 -12.25 -0.35
CA VAL A 79 -3.69 -12.07 -1.73
C VAL A 79 -3.82 -13.44 -2.41
N PRO A 80 -4.89 -13.64 -3.18
CA PRO A 80 -5.23 -14.98 -3.68
C PRO A 80 -4.14 -15.68 -4.47
N ASP A 81 -3.38 -14.95 -5.24
CA ASP A 81 -2.35 -15.56 -6.09
C ASP A 81 -0.95 -15.50 -5.51
N ALA A 82 -0.85 -15.19 -4.24
CA ALA A 82 0.45 -15.17 -3.57
C ALA A 82 0.89 -16.61 -3.33
N LYS A 83 1.48 -17.22 -4.34
CA LYS A 83 2.07 -18.55 -4.21
C LYS A 83 3.29 -18.51 -3.31
N GLU A 84 3.82 -17.34 -3.11
CA GLU A 84 4.91 -17.08 -2.21
C GLU A 84 4.35 -16.42 -0.98
N PHE A 85 5.22 -16.01 -0.10
CA PHE A 85 4.82 -15.51 1.21
C PHE A 85 4.38 -14.05 1.21
N GLY A 86 3.78 -13.60 0.11
CA GLY A 86 3.35 -12.23 0.00
C GLY A 86 2.13 -11.91 0.86
N MET A 87 2.00 -10.66 1.24
CA MET A 87 0.87 -10.21 2.04
C MET A 87 0.53 -8.76 1.70
N GLY A 88 -0.76 -8.48 1.59
CA GLY A 88 -1.24 -7.14 1.35
C GLY A 88 -1.82 -6.51 2.60
N ILE A 89 -1.76 -5.19 2.67
CA ILE A 89 -2.44 -4.42 3.71
C ILE A 89 -3.21 -3.30 3.03
N ARG A 90 -4.51 -3.26 3.30
CA ARG A 90 -5.40 -2.23 2.78
C ARG A 90 -5.43 -1.06 3.74
N PHE A 91 -5.30 0.16 3.24
CA PHE A 91 -5.41 1.35 4.07
C PHE A 91 -6.86 1.56 4.52
N LEU A 92 -7.06 1.93 5.77
CA LEU A 92 -8.40 2.12 6.33
C LEU A 92 -8.78 3.58 6.51
N ASP A 93 -7.85 4.41 6.94
CA ASP A 93 -8.19 5.76 7.38
C ASP A 93 -7.13 6.80 6.98
N LEU A 94 -6.71 6.77 5.73
CA LEU A 94 -5.80 7.80 5.23
C LEU A 94 -6.42 9.18 5.40
N ALA A 95 -5.66 10.11 5.97
CA ALA A 95 -6.08 11.51 6.01
C ALA A 95 -6.16 12.04 4.58
N PRO A 96 -7.09 12.95 4.28
CA PRO A 96 -7.23 13.48 2.91
C PRO A 96 -5.93 14.03 2.33
N GLN A 97 -5.13 14.67 3.14
CA GLN A 97 -3.85 15.22 2.72
C GLN A 97 -2.87 14.12 2.34
N ASP A 98 -2.85 13.04 3.12
CA ASP A 98 -1.98 11.91 2.85
C ASP A 98 -2.44 11.14 1.62
N LYS A 99 -3.75 11.02 1.46
CA LYS A 99 -4.32 10.40 0.28
C LYS A 99 -3.91 11.14 -0.99
N ALA A 100 -3.98 12.47 -0.96
CA ALA A 100 -3.60 13.29 -2.10
C ALA A 100 -2.12 13.11 -2.43
N THR A 101 -1.28 13.11 -1.41
CA THR A 101 0.16 12.91 -1.59
C THR A 101 0.45 11.55 -2.22
N LEU A 102 -0.23 10.52 -1.73
CA LEU A 102 -0.07 9.17 -2.24
C LEU A 102 -0.57 9.05 -3.67
N GLU A 103 -1.72 9.66 -3.99
CA GLU A 103 -2.23 9.66 -5.36
C GLU A 103 -1.25 10.29 -6.32
N GLN A 104 -0.66 11.41 -5.93
CA GLN A 104 0.34 12.07 -6.77
C GLN A 104 1.55 11.18 -6.99
N PHE A 105 2.03 10.54 -5.93
CA PHE A 105 3.17 9.64 -6.04
C PHE A 105 2.90 8.48 -6.97
N VAL A 106 1.73 7.86 -6.85
CA VAL A 106 1.36 6.71 -7.69
C VAL A 106 1.20 7.15 -9.15
N ASN A 107 0.55 8.28 -9.37
CA ASN A 107 0.36 8.79 -10.74
C ASN A 107 1.70 9.11 -11.40
N ASP A 108 2.61 9.74 -10.68
CA ASP A 108 3.93 10.06 -11.19
C ASP A 108 4.72 8.79 -11.53
N GLY A 109 4.62 7.78 -10.68
CA GLY A 109 5.29 6.51 -10.90
C GLY A 109 4.76 5.77 -12.11
N VAL A 110 3.45 5.76 -12.29
CA VAL A 110 2.83 5.10 -13.44
C VAL A 110 3.21 5.83 -14.73
N GLU A 111 3.14 7.15 -14.73
CA GLU A 111 3.51 7.95 -15.90
C GLU A 111 4.99 7.77 -16.24
N GLY A 112 5.85 7.77 -15.23
CA GLY A 112 7.27 7.54 -15.45
C GLY A 112 7.55 6.18 -16.04
N THR A 113 6.78 5.18 -15.65
CA THR A 113 6.91 3.82 -16.19
C THR A 113 6.48 3.77 -17.65
N SER A 114 5.49 4.57 -18.00
CA SER A 114 4.96 4.62 -19.37
C SER A 114 5.91 5.29 -20.36
N ALA A 115 6.73 6.14 -19.86
CA ALA A 115 7.70 6.83 -20.71
C ALA A 115 8.88 5.91 -21.04
#